data_47b60121c099341a9c952613bc4f126e
#
_entry.id   47b60121c099341a9c952613bc4f126e
#
_cell.length_a   1.000
_cell.length_b   1.000
_cell.length_c   1.000
_cell.angle_alpha   90.00
_cell.angle_beta   90.00
_cell.angle_gamma   90.00
#
_symmetry.space_group_name_H-M   'P 1'
#
loop_
_entity.id
_entity.type
_entity.pdbx_description
1 polymer ?
#
loop_
_entity_poly.entity_id
_entity_poly.type
_entity_poly.pdbx_seq_one_letter_code
_entity_poly.pdbx_strand_id
1 'polypeptide(L)'
;MKNILSVLLASLVLSSCSENKIAEKQTTFCNPMNLDYGWGCFQTKQKKARSAADPVVVLFKGKYYLFTTMDIGGYRVSDDLITWKNVYFNSEVHASALDLDHYVAPAVAADDNYVYFVNFTRDRTKKTVDVIRSSDPENGKWEKCGEVRRMADPCLFIDNGRLYFYYGLGGTQSTTFFEVDPVTFKEIEGSKKVLREYVTDVNQCKSGYQFGRRELYDEIDASAWQGKFAKVPCPEGAWVVKNNDKYYLQYATPGTICNWYCDVVLESDSVNGGFVEQPYNPVSLKVGGFIGGAGHSCVFKDKYENWWQVTSMWVGNHDEFERRIGLFPVSFDEKGRMRTHTVLGDYPMQLPQKKFDPQDISAFGWMLQSQNKKSMASSSLPGFESEKATDENVRTWWSAASGNAGEYFVMDLGKKVRVNSVQINFAEQDINPDAPKETDYHAYKLYISNNGEDWKQIVDKSKNTVAVPHEYVELSVPVEASFIKIENVHTPKEGKFALLDLRVFGFGYSEKPGLVKKLSVQRNQEDERYALLTWDKVSGADGYLVRFGYQPDFLNQCIQVKDCETTDLLLHILTKGVKYHYRVDTYNDSGITEGVVISE
;
A
#
# COMPACT_ATOMS: atom_id res chain seq x y z
N MET A 1 -28.28 14.51 78.36
CA MET A 1 -28.13 15.12 77.03
C MET A 1 -26.75 14.78 76.52
N LYS A 2 -26.61 13.77 75.70
CA LYS A 2 -25.35 13.43 75.00
C LYS A 2 -25.71 13.23 73.53
N ASN A 3 -25.22 14.14 72.72
CA ASN A 3 -25.32 14.07 71.24
C ASN A 3 -24.34 13.02 70.73
N ILE A 4 -24.86 12.01 70.00
CA ILE A 4 -24.07 11.05 69.25
C ILE A 4 -24.04 11.56 67.82
N LEU A 5 -22.84 11.94 67.36
CA LEU A 5 -22.56 12.32 65.99
C LEU A 5 -22.20 11.06 65.20
N SER A 6 -23.08 10.64 64.30
CA SER A 6 -22.83 9.53 63.37
C SER A 6 -22.05 10.07 62.19
N VAL A 7 -20.80 9.66 62.03
CA VAL A 7 -19.99 9.91 60.86
C VAL A 7 -20.31 8.82 59.84
N LEU A 8 -21.00 9.18 58.76
CA LEU A 8 -21.12 8.35 57.54
C LEU A 8 -19.80 8.42 56.75
N LEU A 9 -19.03 7.35 56.75
CA LEU A 9 -17.96 7.15 55.79
C LEU A 9 -18.59 6.76 54.44
N ALA A 10 -18.65 7.71 53.52
CA ALA A 10 -18.94 7.41 52.14
C ALA A 10 -17.65 6.85 51.50
N SER A 11 -17.58 5.53 51.29
CA SER A 11 -16.56 4.93 50.47
C SER A 11 -16.82 5.31 49.01
N LEU A 12 -16.04 6.28 48.49
CA LEU A 12 -15.93 6.50 47.05
C LEU A 12 -15.26 5.27 46.45
N VAL A 13 -16.05 4.41 45.84
CA VAL A 13 -15.56 3.43 44.85
C VAL A 13 -15.18 4.24 43.61
N LEU A 14 -13.90 4.57 43.48
CA LEU A 14 -13.35 5.05 42.23
C LEU A 14 -13.41 3.87 41.22
N SER A 15 -14.53 3.79 40.50
CA SER A 15 -14.62 3.01 39.29
C SER A 15 -13.65 3.65 38.28
N SER A 16 -12.47 3.07 38.13
CA SER A 16 -11.57 3.42 37.03
C SER A 16 -12.19 2.88 35.74
N CYS A 17 -13.12 3.61 35.15
CA CYS A 17 -13.46 3.41 33.74
C CYS A 17 -12.16 3.63 32.97
N SER A 18 -11.63 2.58 32.36
CA SER A 18 -10.55 2.68 31.39
C SER A 18 -11.09 3.47 30.20
N GLU A 19 -10.74 4.75 30.10
CA GLU A 19 -11.13 5.58 28.97
C GLU A 19 -10.49 5.02 27.70
N ASN A 20 -11.31 4.77 26.68
CA ASN A 20 -10.84 4.42 25.35
C ASN A 20 -10.05 5.61 24.80
N LYS A 21 -8.77 5.38 24.46
CA LYS A 21 -7.84 6.43 24.01
C LYS A 21 -7.72 6.54 22.50
N ILE A 22 -8.62 5.96 21.74
CA ILE A 22 -8.66 6.15 20.28
C ILE A 22 -8.99 7.61 19.97
N ALA A 23 -8.29 8.22 19.04
CA ALA A 23 -8.60 9.56 18.56
C ALA A 23 -10.00 9.58 17.91
N GLU A 24 -10.85 10.51 18.31
CA GLU A 24 -12.20 10.66 17.75
C GLU A 24 -12.14 10.92 16.24
N LYS A 25 -11.13 11.69 15.79
CA LYS A 25 -10.84 11.93 14.39
C LYS A 25 -9.36 11.65 14.15
N GLN A 26 -9.07 10.64 13.36
CA GLN A 26 -7.71 10.35 12.93
C GLN A 26 -7.22 11.43 11.96
N THR A 27 -5.96 11.81 12.11
CA THR A 27 -5.25 12.78 11.27
C THR A 27 -4.09 12.15 10.52
N THR A 28 -3.80 10.90 10.86
CA THR A 28 -2.74 10.08 10.27
C THR A 28 -3.32 8.77 9.72
N PHE A 29 -2.58 8.16 8.83
CA PHE A 29 -2.85 6.82 8.30
C PHE A 29 -1.55 6.04 8.19
N CYS A 30 -1.64 4.71 8.02
CA CYS A 30 -0.50 3.82 7.85
C CYS A 30 -0.78 2.81 6.74
N ASN A 31 0.20 2.51 5.90
CA ASN A 31 0.07 1.47 4.89
C ASN A 31 0.46 0.09 5.46
N PRO A 32 -0.21 -1.00 5.03
CA PRO A 32 -1.37 -1.04 4.13
C PRO A 32 -2.56 -0.28 4.69
N MET A 33 -3.38 0.31 3.79
CA MET A 33 -4.54 1.10 4.20
C MET A 33 -5.53 0.29 5.05
N ASN A 34 -6.14 0.98 6.00
CA ASN A 34 -7.18 0.47 6.90
C ASN A 34 -8.51 0.28 6.15
N LEU A 35 -8.63 -0.81 5.40
CA LEU A 35 -9.79 -1.14 4.56
C LEU A 35 -10.39 -2.49 4.94
N ASP A 36 -11.68 -2.66 4.67
CA ASP A 36 -12.32 -3.97 4.58
C ASP A 36 -11.93 -4.60 3.23
N TYR A 37 -10.94 -5.46 3.26
CA TYR A 37 -10.50 -6.21 2.07
C TYR A 37 -11.41 -7.40 1.83
N GLY A 38 -11.80 -7.63 0.58
CA GLY A 38 -12.64 -8.76 0.19
C GLY A 38 -11.94 -10.11 0.31
N TRP A 39 -12.73 -11.16 0.57
CA TRP A 39 -12.23 -12.54 0.60
C TRP A 39 -12.11 -13.10 -0.81
N GLY A 40 -10.93 -13.54 -1.15
CA GLY A 40 -10.59 -14.16 -2.42
C GLY A 40 -9.44 -13.45 -3.12
N CYS A 41 -8.73 -14.20 -3.93
CA CYS A 41 -7.65 -13.73 -4.77
C CYS A 41 -7.97 -13.96 -6.25
N PHE A 42 -7.32 -13.19 -7.09
CA PHE A 42 -7.60 -13.04 -8.50
C PHE A 42 -7.58 -14.35 -9.33
N GLN A 43 -6.68 -15.28 -9.05
CA GLN A 43 -6.54 -16.50 -9.85
C GLN A 43 -7.13 -17.74 -9.19
N THR A 44 -7.14 -17.79 -7.89
CA THR A 44 -7.69 -18.91 -7.16
C THR A 44 -9.07 -18.55 -6.63
N LYS A 45 -10.06 -19.37 -6.88
CA LYS A 45 -11.38 -19.22 -6.25
C LYS A 45 -11.35 -19.57 -4.76
N GLN A 46 -10.14 -19.73 -4.17
CA GLN A 46 -9.97 -20.03 -2.75
C GLN A 46 -10.19 -18.77 -1.94
N LYS A 47 -11.28 -18.70 -1.20
CA LYS A 47 -11.61 -17.62 -0.26
C LYS A 47 -10.82 -17.74 1.05
N LYS A 48 -9.50 -18.00 0.96
CA LYS A 48 -8.64 -18.23 2.13
C LYS A 48 -7.82 -17.02 2.54
N ALA A 49 -7.83 -15.98 1.73
CA ALA A 49 -7.11 -14.73 1.97
C ALA A 49 -7.95 -13.53 1.59
N ARG A 50 -7.62 -12.38 2.14
CA ARG A 50 -8.20 -11.10 1.79
C ARG A 50 -7.32 -10.42 0.75
N SER A 51 -7.91 -9.78 -0.26
CA SER A 51 -7.15 -9.08 -1.29
C SER A 51 -7.90 -7.88 -1.85
N ALA A 52 -7.17 -6.85 -2.24
CA ALA A 52 -7.59 -5.78 -3.14
C ALA A 52 -6.38 -5.31 -3.94
N ALA A 53 -6.60 -4.90 -5.18
CA ALA A 53 -5.52 -4.52 -6.09
C ALA A 53 -5.99 -3.56 -7.18
N ASP A 54 -5.03 -3.10 -8.00
CA ASP A 54 -5.27 -2.30 -9.21
C ASP A 54 -6.22 -1.13 -8.90
N PRO A 55 -5.89 -0.30 -7.87
CA PRO A 55 -6.82 0.68 -7.33
C PRO A 55 -6.96 1.90 -8.22
N VAL A 56 -8.19 2.42 -8.28
CA VAL A 56 -8.47 3.73 -8.87
C VAL A 56 -9.25 4.57 -7.87
N VAL A 57 -8.80 5.80 -7.63
CA VAL A 57 -9.52 6.80 -6.85
C VAL A 57 -9.94 7.96 -7.73
N VAL A 58 -11.22 8.33 -7.67
CA VAL A 58 -11.74 9.55 -8.27
C VAL A 58 -12.35 10.46 -7.20
N LEU A 59 -12.16 11.78 -7.37
CA LEU A 59 -12.84 12.80 -6.59
C LEU A 59 -14.08 13.25 -7.35
N PHE A 60 -15.26 13.10 -6.75
CA PHE A 60 -16.52 13.53 -7.34
C PHE A 60 -17.42 14.16 -6.29
N LYS A 61 -17.89 15.37 -6.55
CA LYS A 61 -18.76 16.15 -5.64
C LYS A 61 -18.22 16.20 -4.19
N GLY A 62 -16.89 16.35 -4.04
CA GLY A 62 -16.22 16.50 -2.75
C GLY A 62 -15.98 15.21 -1.96
N LYS A 63 -16.33 14.05 -2.52
CA LYS A 63 -16.08 12.72 -1.94
C LYS A 63 -15.13 11.91 -2.84
N TYR A 64 -14.38 11.00 -2.21
CA TYR A 64 -13.48 10.07 -2.88
C TYR A 64 -14.15 8.72 -3.07
N TYR A 65 -13.97 8.12 -4.24
CA TYR A 65 -14.50 6.80 -4.58
C TYR A 65 -13.34 5.91 -4.98
N LEU A 66 -13.11 4.82 -4.23
CA LEU A 66 -12.05 3.84 -4.46
C LEU A 66 -12.63 2.57 -5.07
N PHE A 67 -12.14 2.23 -6.25
CA PHE A 67 -12.45 0.98 -6.97
C PHE A 67 -11.21 0.09 -7.00
N THR A 68 -11.40 -1.23 -6.85
CA THR A 68 -10.30 -2.20 -6.79
C THR A 68 -10.67 -3.51 -7.47
N THR A 69 -9.69 -4.27 -7.91
CA THR A 69 -9.87 -5.61 -8.47
C THR A 69 -10.50 -6.56 -7.45
N MET A 70 -11.54 -7.29 -7.86
CA MET A 70 -12.17 -8.46 -7.21
C MET A 70 -12.38 -8.36 -5.69
N ASP A 71 -12.66 -7.17 -5.21
CA ASP A 71 -12.72 -6.94 -3.80
C ASP A 71 -14.10 -7.29 -3.20
N ILE A 72 -14.94 -6.29 -2.97
CA ILE A 72 -16.20 -6.44 -2.23
C ILE A 72 -17.45 -6.58 -3.11
N GLY A 73 -17.30 -6.64 -4.42
CA GLY A 73 -18.43 -6.59 -5.36
C GLY A 73 -19.04 -5.18 -5.50
N GLY A 74 -18.25 -4.15 -5.21
CA GLY A 74 -18.63 -2.76 -5.24
C GLY A 74 -17.40 -1.85 -5.23
N TYR A 75 -17.47 -0.79 -4.48
CA TYR A 75 -16.40 0.19 -4.29
C TYR A 75 -16.55 0.84 -2.91
N ARG A 76 -15.62 1.73 -2.57
CA ARG A 76 -15.64 2.43 -1.29
C ARG A 76 -15.78 3.93 -1.48
N VAL A 77 -16.45 4.60 -0.55
CA VAL A 77 -16.59 6.06 -0.48
C VAL A 77 -15.95 6.59 0.79
N SER A 78 -15.29 7.75 0.67
CA SER A 78 -14.65 8.45 1.78
C SER A 78 -14.81 9.97 1.65
N ASP A 79 -14.91 10.66 2.79
CA ASP A 79 -14.83 12.11 2.87
C ASP A 79 -13.40 12.62 3.12
N ASP A 80 -12.50 11.75 3.60
CA ASP A 80 -11.20 12.14 4.17
C ASP A 80 -9.99 11.27 3.75
N LEU A 81 -10.18 10.26 2.90
CA LEU A 81 -9.18 9.26 2.50
C LEU A 81 -8.68 8.33 3.63
N ILE A 82 -9.19 8.49 4.85
CA ILE A 82 -8.84 7.67 6.01
C ILE A 82 -9.96 6.67 6.31
N THR A 83 -11.18 7.18 6.39
CA THR A 83 -12.37 6.41 6.74
C THR A 83 -13.14 6.03 5.49
N TRP A 84 -13.33 4.76 5.24
CA TRP A 84 -13.96 4.22 4.04
C TRP A 84 -15.22 3.44 4.36
N LYS A 85 -16.27 3.66 3.56
CA LYS A 85 -17.54 2.96 3.64
C LYS A 85 -17.78 2.20 2.34
N ASN A 86 -18.17 0.92 2.46
CA ASN A 86 -18.50 0.08 1.31
C ASN A 86 -19.82 0.52 0.65
N VAL A 87 -19.81 0.57 -0.66
CA VAL A 87 -20.98 0.76 -1.51
C VAL A 87 -21.03 -0.35 -2.55
N TYR A 88 -22.18 -0.98 -2.70
CA TYR A 88 -22.35 -2.07 -3.65
C TYR A 88 -23.07 -1.56 -4.91
N PHE A 89 -22.72 -2.11 -6.07
CA PHE A 89 -23.44 -1.82 -7.29
C PHE A 89 -24.90 -2.32 -7.18
N ASN A 90 -25.85 -1.61 -7.78
CA ASN A 90 -27.23 -2.07 -7.83
C ASN A 90 -27.37 -3.33 -8.71
N SER A 91 -28.31 -4.22 -8.35
CA SER A 91 -28.47 -5.55 -8.94
C SER A 91 -28.71 -5.56 -10.46
N GLU A 92 -29.34 -4.54 -11.00
CA GLU A 92 -29.65 -4.44 -12.45
C GLU A 92 -28.39 -4.25 -13.29
N VAL A 93 -27.47 -3.40 -12.83
CA VAL A 93 -26.16 -3.16 -13.45
C VAL A 93 -25.20 -4.31 -13.15
N HIS A 94 -25.30 -4.88 -11.97
CA HIS A 94 -24.46 -5.95 -11.48
C HIS A 94 -24.57 -7.24 -12.31
N ALA A 95 -25.77 -7.58 -12.77
CA ALA A 95 -26.01 -8.79 -13.56
C ALA A 95 -25.56 -8.67 -15.03
N SER A 96 -25.54 -7.47 -15.59
CA SER A 96 -25.29 -7.24 -17.02
C SER A 96 -23.90 -6.69 -17.35
N ALA A 97 -23.40 -5.78 -16.52
CA ALA A 97 -22.15 -5.04 -16.78
C ALA A 97 -20.94 -5.58 -16.00
N LEU A 98 -21.20 -6.23 -14.88
CA LEU A 98 -20.16 -6.76 -13.99
C LEU A 98 -20.23 -8.27 -14.02
N ASP A 99 -19.39 -8.87 -14.82
CA ASP A 99 -19.01 -10.26 -14.63
C ASP A 99 -18.19 -10.32 -13.34
N LEU A 100 -18.87 -10.43 -12.17
CA LEU A 100 -18.24 -10.36 -10.85
C LEU A 100 -17.20 -11.43 -10.62
N ASP A 101 -17.32 -12.59 -11.27
CA ASP A 101 -16.27 -13.60 -11.25
C ASP A 101 -14.98 -13.13 -11.95
N HIS A 102 -15.04 -11.97 -12.64
CA HIS A 102 -13.97 -11.47 -13.49
C HIS A 102 -13.76 -9.94 -13.42
N TYR A 103 -14.21 -9.31 -12.34
CA TYR A 103 -14.00 -7.88 -12.08
C TYR A 103 -12.52 -7.61 -11.79
N VAL A 104 -11.83 -6.98 -12.73
CA VAL A 104 -10.37 -6.81 -12.71
C VAL A 104 -9.98 -5.46 -13.29
N ALA A 105 -8.95 -4.83 -12.74
CA ALA A 105 -8.34 -3.61 -13.24
C ALA A 105 -9.39 -2.57 -13.73
N PRO A 106 -10.12 -1.92 -12.81
CA PRO A 106 -11.16 -0.96 -13.16
C PRO A 106 -10.59 0.27 -13.84
N ALA A 107 -11.22 0.74 -14.90
CA ALA A 107 -11.00 2.06 -15.47
C ALA A 107 -12.10 3.00 -15.01
N VAL A 108 -11.74 4.03 -14.27
CA VAL A 108 -12.70 4.98 -13.70
C VAL A 108 -12.24 6.40 -13.95
N ALA A 109 -13.16 7.27 -14.39
CA ALA A 109 -12.94 8.70 -14.48
C ALA A 109 -14.20 9.46 -14.04
N ALA A 110 -14.04 10.71 -13.69
CA ALA A 110 -15.15 11.57 -13.31
C ALA A 110 -15.09 12.89 -14.08
N ASP A 111 -16.25 13.41 -14.48
CA ASP A 111 -16.46 14.79 -14.87
C ASP A 111 -17.36 15.50 -13.84
N ASP A 112 -17.83 16.69 -14.14
CA ASP A 112 -18.69 17.46 -13.22
C ASP A 112 -20.04 16.78 -12.94
N ASN A 113 -20.51 15.90 -13.83
CA ASN A 113 -21.85 15.33 -13.81
C ASN A 113 -21.88 13.86 -13.42
N TYR A 114 -20.86 13.09 -13.83
CA TYR A 114 -20.87 11.63 -13.71
C TYR A 114 -19.50 11.07 -13.29
N VAL A 115 -19.55 9.95 -12.60
CA VAL A 115 -18.46 8.99 -12.51
C VAL A 115 -18.72 7.91 -13.57
N TYR A 116 -17.74 7.63 -14.41
CA TYR A 116 -17.76 6.58 -15.43
C TYR A 116 -16.92 5.40 -14.98
N PHE A 117 -17.37 4.21 -15.30
CA PHE A 117 -16.71 2.96 -14.94
C PHE A 117 -16.71 1.99 -16.11
N VAL A 118 -15.55 1.36 -16.33
CA VAL A 118 -15.35 0.27 -17.29
C VAL A 118 -14.54 -0.82 -16.61
N ASN A 119 -14.98 -2.05 -16.76
CA ASN A 119 -14.32 -3.22 -16.23
C ASN A 119 -13.46 -3.91 -17.29
N PHE A 120 -12.26 -4.36 -16.91
CA PHE A 120 -11.56 -5.37 -17.69
C PHE A 120 -12.15 -6.75 -17.37
N THR A 121 -12.66 -7.47 -18.37
CA THR A 121 -13.12 -8.84 -18.21
C THR A 121 -12.10 -9.84 -18.75
N ARG A 122 -11.86 -10.93 -18.01
CA ARG A 122 -11.05 -12.06 -18.46
C ARG A 122 -11.81 -13.00 -19.40
N ASP A 123 -13.12 -12.86 -19.53
CA ASP A 123 -13.90 -13.62 -20.51
C ASP A 123 -13.46 -13.26 -21.94
N ARG A 124 -12.63 -14.13 -22.51
CA ARG A 124 -12.08 -13.95 -23.86
C ARG A 124 -13.12 -14.09 -24.97
N THR A 125 -14.34 -14.56 -24.66
CA THR A 125 -15.44 -14.65 -25.63
C THR A 125 -16.10 -13.28 -25.85
N LYS A 126 -16.06 -12.39 -24.86
CA LYS A 126 -16.55 -11.02 -24.97
C LYS A 126 -15.61 -10.16 -25.81
N LYS A 127 -16.14 -9.50 -26.82
CA LYS A 127 -15.40 -8.54 -27.65
C LYS A 127 -15.54 -7.12 -27.16
N THR A 128 -16.63 -6.81 -26.47
CA THR A 128 -16.96 -5.52 -25.88
C THR A 128 -17.25 -5.67 -24.40
N VAL A 129 -17.17 -4.56 -23.69
CA VAL A 129 -17.56 -4.40 -22.28
C VAL A 129 -18.44 -3.17 -22.14
N ASP A 130 -19.33 -3.19 -21.17
CA ASP A 130 -20.22 -2.08 -20.90
C ASP A 130 -19.47 -0.88 -20.30
N VAL A 131 -19.87 0.32 -20.68
CA VAL A 131 -19.58 1.56 -19.98
C VAL A 131 -20.78 1.90 -19.13
N ILE A 132 -20.58 2.03 -17.83
CA ILE A 132 -21.62 2.47 -16.91
C ILE A 132 -21.25 3.82 -16.31
N ARG A 133 -22.24 4.59 -15.88
CA ARG A 133 -22.02 5.88 -15.22
C ARG A 133 -22.98 6.08 -14.06
N SER A 134 -22.60 6.98 -13.16
CA SER A 134 -23.42 7.37 -12.01
C SER A 134 -23.33 8.85 -11.74
N SER A 135 -24.47 9.52 -11.55
CA SER A 135 -24.53 10.88 -10.96
C SER A 135 -24.70 10.86 -9.43
N ASP A 136 -24.95 9.67 -8.86
CA ASP A 136 -25.17 9.42 -7.44
C ASP A 136 -24.46 8.12 -7.00
N PRO A 137 -23.11 8.07 -7.12
CA PRO A 137 -22.36 6.87 -6.77
C PRO A 137 -22.38 6.57 -5.26
N GLU A 138 -22.62 7.55 -4.39
CA GLU A 138 -22.74 7.33 -2.96
C GLU A 138 -23.88 6.37 -2.60
N ASN A 139 -24.93 6.35 -3.39
CA ASN A 139 -26.10 5.48 -3.21
C ASN A 139 -26.10 4.26 -4.16
N GLY A 140 -25.00 3.98 -4.84
CA GLY A 140 -24.83 2.80 -5.70
C GLY A 140 -25.72 2.81 -6.95
N LYS A 141 -26.19 3.97 -7.40
CA LYS A 141 -27.09 4.10 -8.54
C LYS A 141 -26.30 4.28 -9.84
N TRP A 142 -26.27 3.24 -10.65
CA TRP A 142 -25.56 3.22 -11.92
C TRP A 142 -26.49 2.89 -13.08
N GLU A 143 -26.14 3.40 -14.27
CA GLU A 143 -26.84 3.11 -15.53
C GLU A 143 -25.82 2.77 -16.63
N LYS A 144 -26.20 1.89 -17.56
CA LYS A 144 -25.41 1.66 -18.77
C LYS A 144 -25.55 2.86 -19.69
N CYS A 145 -24.40 3.37 -20.20
CA CYS A 145 -24.37 4.49 -21.11
C CYS A 145 -23.73 4.17 -22.47
N GLY A 146 -23.03 3.05 -22.58
CA GLY A 146 -22.39 2.65 -23.84
C GLY A 146 -21.68 1.31 -23.76
N GLU A 147 -20.92 1.02 -24.82
CA GLU A 147 -20.05 -0.15 -24.90
C GLU A 147 -18.73 0.24 -25.57
N VAL A 148 -17.63 -0.34 -25.08
CA VAL A 148 -16.30 -0.18 -25.67
C VAL A 148 -15.68 -1.55 -25.94
N ARG A 149 -14.62 -1.60 -26.75
CA ARG A 149 -13.88 -2.84 -26.97
C ARG A 149 -13.32 -3.38 -25.66
N ARG A 150 -13.20 -4.68 -25.56
CA ARG A 150 -12.47 -5.33 -24.46
C ARG A 150 -11.00 -4.93 -24.53
N MET A 151 -10.46 -4.49 -23.40
CA MET A 151 -9.08 -4.02 -23.22
C MET A 151 -8.45 -4.75 -22.03
N ALA A 152 -7.13 -4.88 -22.02
CA ALA A 152 -6.39 -5.31 -20.83
C ALA A 152 -5.91 -4.09 -20.08
N ASP A 153 -6.18 -4.05 -18.78
CA ASP A 153 -5.77 -2.99 -17.86
C ASP A 153 -6.05 -1.58 -18.41
N PRO A 154 -7.32 -1.24 -18.64
CA PRO A 154 -7.68 0.04 -19.24
C PRO A 154 -7.54 1.19 -18.24
N CYS A 155 -7.16 2.36 -18.76
CA CYS A 155 -7.34 3.66 -18.11
C CYS A 155 -8.35 4.46 -18.93
N LEU A 156 -9.34 5.02 -18.29
CA LEU A 156 -10.24 6.03 -18.87
C LEU A 156 -9.75 7.41 -18.42
N PHE A 157 -9.48 8.28 -19.37
CA PHE A 157 -9.00 9.64 -19.12
C PHE A 157 -9.90 10.66 -19.80
N ILE A 158 -10.26 11.71 -19.07
CA ILE A 158 -11.10 12.81 -19.57
C ILE A 158 -10.27 14.09 -19.60
N ASP A 159 -10.17 14.74 -20.77
CA ASP A 159 -9.52 16.03 -20.92
C ASP A 159 -10.31 16.90 -21.89
N ASN A 160 -10.68 18.12 -21.47
CA ASN A 160 -11.42 19.09 -22.28
C ASN A 160 -12.72 18.51 -22.90
N GLY A 161 -13.45 17.68 -22.16
CA GLY A 161 -14.69 17.04 -22.59
C GLY A 161 -14.53 15.91 -23.60
N ARG A 162 -13.30 15.51 -23.90
CA ARG A 162 -12.96 14.35 -24.75
C ARG A 162 -12.60 13.16 -23.88
N LEU A 163 -12.93 11.96 -24.33
CA LEU A 163 -12.72 10.70 -23.61
C LEU A 163 -11.69 9.84 -24.33
N TYR A 164 -10.71 9.37 -23.57
CA TYR A 164 -9.57 8.61 -24.08
C TYR A 164 -9.40 7.32 -23.29
N PHE A 165 -9.07 6.25 -24.00
CA PHE A 165 -8.64 5.01 -23.40
C PHE A 165 -7.15 4.75 -23.66
N TYR A 166 -6.44 4.36 -22.60
CA TYR A 166 -5.09 3.81 -22.66
C TYR A 166 -5.16 2.40 -22.09
N TYR A 167 -4.47 1.46 -22.70
CA TYR A 167 -4.51 0.07 -22.27
C TYR A 167 -3.29 -0.69 -22.78
N GLY A 168 -3.01 -1.84 -22.19
CA GLY A 168 -1.96 -2.76 -22.62
C GLY A 168 -1.48 -3.63 -21.48
N LEU A 169 -1.17 -4.87 -21.80
CA LEU A 169 -0.64 -5.84 -20.86
C LEU A 169 0.57 -6.52 -21.53
N GLY A 170 1.74 -6.30 -20.97
CA GLY A 170 3.00 -6.84 -21.47
C GLY A 170 2.95 -8.35 -21.67
N GLY A 171 3.64 -8.81 -22.70
CA GLY A 171 3.57 -10.18 -23.17
C GLY A 171 2.39 -10.48 -24.10
N THR A 172 1.41 -9.57 -24.21
CA THR A 172 0.22 -9.76 -25.05
C THR A 172 -0.20 -8.55 -25.87
N GLN A 173 -0.05 -7.35 -25.34
CA GLN A 173 -0.50 -6.11 -25.99
C GLN A 173 0.46 -4.96 -25.69
N SER A 174 0.82 -4.20 -26.73
CA SER A 174 1.52 -2.90 -26.61
C SER A 174 0.64 -1.87 -25.91
N THR A 175 1.26 -0.89 -25.24
CA THR A 175 0.52 0.25 -24.67
C THR A 175 -0.10 1.04 -25.81
N THR A 176 -1.41 1.08 -25.85
CA THR A 176 -2.21 1.55 -26.97
C THR A 176 -3.20 2.60 -26.46
N PHE A 177 -3.49 3.58 -27.30
CA PHE A 177 -4.42 4.67 -27.10
C PHE A 177 -5.51 4.65 -28.16
N PHE A 178 -6.71 5.06 -27.80
CA PHE A 178 -7.76 5.50 -28.73
C PHE A 178 -8.71 6.49 -28.06
N GLU A 179 -9.40 7.27 -28.88
CA GLU A 179 -10.42 8.22 -28.47
C GLU A 179 -11.81 7.65 -28.75
N VAL A 180 -12.78 7.98 -27.88
CA VAL A 180 -14.19 7.66 -28.09
C VAL A 180 -15.06 8.92 -28.14
N ASP A 181 -16.13 8.82 -28.87
CA ASP A 181 -17.20 9.82 -28.84
C ASP A 181 -17.86 9.85 -27.45
N PRO A 182 -17.96 11.00 -26.77
CA PRO A 182 -18.41 11.07 -25.37
C PRO A 182 -19.88 10.76 -25.15
N VAL A 183 -20.67 10.68 -26.22
CA VAL A 183 -22.14 10.39 -26.16
C VAL A 183 -22.41 8.93 -26.45
N THR A 184 -21.76 8.39 -27.49
CA THR A 184 -22.03 7.03 -27.99
C THR A 184 -21.02 5.99 -27.53
N PHE A 185 -19.89 6.42 -26.97
CA PHE A 185 -18.73 5.61 -26.60
C PHE A 185 -18.11 4.81 -27.75
N LYS A 186 -18.46 5.13 -28.98
CA LYS A 186 -17.84 4.52 -30.16
C LYS A 186 -16.44 5.09 -30.37
N GLU A 187 -15.52 4.19 -30.72
CA GLU A 187 -14.14 4.56 -31.09
C GLU A 187 -14.17 5.53 -32.28
N ILE A 188 -13.44 6.64 -32.15
CA ILE A 188 -13.22 7.61 -33.26
C ILE A 188 -12.31 6.95 -34.27
N GLU A 189 -12.79 6.82 -35.52
CA GLU A 189 -12.03 6.21 -36.61
C GLU A 189 -10.67 6.88 -36.81
N GLY A 190 -9.61 6.07 -36.92
CA GLY A 190 -8.23 6.55 -37.08
C GLY A 190 -7.57 7.13 -35.85
N SER A 191 -8.26 7.19 -34.68
CA SER A 191 -7.68 7.71 -33.43
C SER A 191 -6.69 6.75 -32.78
N LYS A 192 -6.81 5.44 -33.05
CA LYS A 192 -6.00 4.40 -32.41
C LYS A 192 -4.52 4.52 -32.75
N LYS A 193 -3.66 4.54 -31.71
CA LYS A 193 -2.18 4.61 -31.84
C LYS A 193 -1.52 3.66 -30.84
N VAL A 194 -0.40 3.10 -31.22
CA VAL A 194 0.54 2.43 -30.30
C VAL A 194 1.46 3.51 -29.74
N LEU A 195 1.49 3.65 -28.42
CA LEU A 195 2.30 4.65 -27.72
C LEU A 195 3.66 4.07 -27.28
N ARG A 196 3.69 2.78 -26.94
CA ARG A 196 4.88 2.06 -26.57
C ARG A 196 4.78 0.63 -27.07
N GLU A 197 5.74 0.23 -27.87
CA GLU A 197 5.81 -1.13 -28.35
C GLU A 197 6.16 -2.10 -27.22
N TYR A 198 5.63 -3.28 -27.34
CA TYR A 198 5.89 -4.37 -26.45
C TYR A 198 7.29 -4.98 -26.71
N VAL A 199 8.07 -5.15 -25.64
CA VAL A 199 9.40 -5.76 -25.69
C VAL A 199 9.28 -7.25 -25.38
N THR A 200 9.86 -8.09 -26.21
CA THR A 200 9.78 -9.55 -26.12
C THR A 200 10.99 -10.19 -25.43
N ASP A 201 12.07 -9.46 -25.21
CA ASP A 201 13.32 -9.94 -24.64
C ASP A 201 13.86 -8.93 -23.62
N VAL A 202 14.10 -9.37 -22.39
CA VAL A 202 14.69 -8.57 -21.30
C VAL A 202 16.08 -8.01 -21.66
N ASN A 203 16.83 -8.65 -22.54
CA ASN A 203 18.13 -8.15 -22.99
C ASN A 203 18.02 -6.85 -23.78
N GLN A 204 16.86 -6.58 -24.39
CA GLN A 204 16.57 -5.32 -25.09
C GLN A 204 16.17 -4.19 -24.12
N CYS A 205 15.88 -4.50 -22.84
CA CYS A 205 15.52 -3.52 -21.86
C CYS A 205 16.73 -2.68 -21.44
N LYS A 206 16.58 -1.36 -21.49
CA LYS A 206 17.61 -0.42 -21.01
C LYS A 206 17.72 -0.40 -19.49
N SER A 207 16.63 -0.66 -18.79
CA SER A 207 16.49 -0.52 -17.35
C SER A 207 16.22 -1.84 -16.67
N GLY A 208 16.81 -2.03 -15.49
CA GLY A 208 16.64 -3.25 -14.71
C GLY A 208 15.22 -3.43 -14.18
N TYR A 209 14.49 -2.34 -13.92
CA TYR A 209 13.07 -2.43 -13.50
C TYR A 209 12.15 -3.00 -14.60
N GLN A 210 12.62 -3.12 -15.83
CA GLN A 210 11.90 -3.76 -16.93
C GLN A 210 12.21 -5.26 -17.05
N PHE A 211 13.03 -5.80 -16.15
CA PHE A 211 13.38 -7.23 -16.18
C PHE A 211 12.13 -8.11 -16.06
N GLY A 212 12.26 -9.29 -16.64
CA GLY A 212 11.30 -10.35 -16.39
C GLY A 212 11.30 -10.73 -14.92
N ARG A 213 10.20 -11.29 -14.50
CA ARG A 213 9.92 -11.61 -13.09
C ARG A 213 11.04 -12.37 -12.39
N ARG A 214 11.74 -13.24 -13.11
CA ARG A 214 12.75 -14.13 -12.51
C ARG A 214 13.95 -13.42 -11.89
N GLU A 215 14.43 -12.36 -12.49
CA GLU A 215 15.61 -11.62 -12.02
C GLU A 215 15.33 -10.73 -10.82
N LEU A 216 14.05 -10.49 -10.51
CA LEU A 216 13.61 -9.63 -9.42
C LEU A 216 12.91 -10.38 -8.28
N TYR A 217 12.86 -11.72 -8.35
CA TYR A 217 12.28 -12.58 -7.31
C TYR A 217 13.37 -13.16 -6.41
N ASP A 218 13.70 -12.45 -5.37
CA ASP A 218 14.62 -12.96 -4.35
C ASP A 218 13.90 -13.89 -3.34
N GLU A 219 12.55 -13.92 -3.34
CA GLU A 219 11.78 -14.50 -2.24
C GLU A 219 10.75 -15.57 -2.65
N ILE A 220 10.57 -15.84 -3.94
CA ILE A 220 9.61 -16.83 -4.42
C ILE A 220 10.32 -17.99 -5.09
N ASP A 221 9.79 -19.19 -4.90
CA ASP A 221 10.14 -20.31 -5.76
C ASP A 221 9.72 -20.00 -7.21
N ALA A 222 10.64 -19.35 -7.92
CA ALA A 222 10.47 -19.02 -9.34
C ALA A 222 10.27 -20.26 -10.23
N SER A 223 10.37 -21.48 -9.68
CA SER A 223 10.20 -22.72 -10.43
C SER A 223 8.78 -22.85 -11.00
N ALA A 224 7.77 -22.31 -10.31
CA ALA A 224 6.38 -22.29 -10.79
C ALA A 224 6.18 -21.38 -12.02
N TRP A 225 7.07 -20.41 -12.24
CA TRP A 225 6.99 -19.39 -13.29
C TRP A 225 8.09 -19.51 -14.35
N GLN A 226 8.80 -20.64 -14.41
CA GLN A 226 9.89 -20.91 -15.38
C GLN A 226 9.46 -20.88 -16.86
N GLY A 227 8.20 -20.62 -17.14
CA GLY A 227 7.65 -20.56 -18.49
C GLY A 227 7.89 -19.23 -19.20
N LYS A 228 7.00 -18.96 -20.13
CA LYS A 228 6.96 -17.85 -21.08
C LYS A 228 7.15 -16.46 -20.46
N PHE A 229 6.78 -16.25 -19.19
CA PHE A 229 6.80 -14.93 -18.53
C PHE A 229 8.10 -14.59 -17.80
N ALA A 230 8.98 -15.57 -17.58
CA ALA A 230 10.23 -15.34 -16.85
C ALA A 230 11.26 -14.48 -17.62
N LYS A 231 11.11 -14.38 -18.92
CA LYS A 231 12.06 -13.71 -19.83
C LYS A 231 11.45 -12.51 -20.57
N VAL A 232 10.23 -12.13 -20.25
CA VAL A 232 9.49 -11.08 -20.96
C VAL A 232 9.06 -10.02 -19.97
N PRO A 233 9.39 -8.74 -20.17
CA PRO A 233 8.85 -7.65 -19.36
C PRO A 233 7.33 -7.68 -19.35
N CYS A 234 6.73 -7.38 -18.20
CA CYS A 234 5.28 -7.32 -18.05
C CYS A 234 4.83 -5.90 -17.68
N PRO A 235 4.93 -4.91 -18.57
CA PRO A 235 4.31 -3.62 -18.36
C PRO A 235 2.79 -3.76 -18.42
N GLU A 236 2.12 -3.20 -17.42
CA GLU A 236 0.66 -3.28 -17.26
C GLU A 236 0.14 -2.01 -16.55
N GLY A 237 -1.16 -1.89 -16.34
CA GLY A 237 -1.72 -0.84 -15.51
C GLY A 237 -1.48 0.56 -16.03
N ALA A 238 -1.79 0.83 -17.31
CA ALA A 238 -1.66 2.16 -17.87
C ALA A 238 -2.52 3.17 -17.09
N TRP A 239 -1.92 4.31 -16.70
CA TRP A 239 -2.63 5.42 -16.06
C TRP A 239 -2.12 6.75 -16.58
N VAL A 240 -3.03 7.70 -16.83
CA VAL A 240 -2.65 9.03 -17.36
C VAL A 240 -3.14 10.13 -16.44
N VAL A 241 -2.24 11.06 -16.16
CA VAL A 241 -2.59 12.33 -15.52
C VAL A 241 -2.05 13.51 -16.33
N LYS A 242 -2.69 14.66 -16.17
CA LYS A 242 -2.23 15.95 -16.71
C LYS A 242 -1.82 16.85 -15.55
N ASN A 243 -0.62 17.37 -15.61
CA ASN A 243 -0.17 18.42 -14.71
C ASN A 243 0.38 19.60 -15.54
N ASN A 244 -0.25 20.76 -15.38
CA ASN A 244 -0.06 21.90 -16.28
C ASN A 244 -0.32 21.49 -17.75
N ASP A 245 0.62 21.72 -18.66
CA ASP A 245 0.49 21.41 -20.09
C ASP A 245 1.12 20.06 -20.47
N LYS A 246 1.55 19.25 -19.48
CA LYS A 246 2.17 17.94 -19.71
C LYS A 246 1.27 16.78 -19.33
N TYR A 247 1.35 15.71 -20.10
CA TYR A 247 0.72 14.42 -19.84
C TYR A 247 1.76 13.43 -19.35
N TYR A 248 1.41 12.70 -18.31
CA TYR A 248 2.23 11.70 -17.66
C TYR A 248 1.52 10.35 -17.79
N LEU A 249 2.05 9.49 -18.66
CA LEU A 249 1.57 8.12 -18.84
C LEU A 249 2.39 7.20 -17.96
N GLN A 250 1.79 6.69 -16.91
CA GLN A 250 2.38 5.65 -16.05
C GLN A 250 2.08 4.26 -16.59
N TYR A 251 2.94 3.32 -16.26
CA TYR A 251 2.67 1.89 -16.32
C TYR A 251 3.46 1.16 -15.24
N ALA A 252 2.94 0.03 -14.79
CA ALA A 252 3.59 -0.79 -13.78
C ALA A 252 4.50 -1.85 -14.39
N THR A 253 5.53 -2.25 -13.66
CA THR A 253 6.52 -3.28 -14.03
C THR A 253 7.27 -3.75 -12.76
N PRO A 254 7.94 -4.89 -12.69
CA PRO A 254 7.99 -5.99 -13.67
C PRO A 254 6.79 -6.94 -13.58
N GLY A 255 5.98 -6.85 -12.55
CA GLY A 255 4.79 -7.65 -12.33
C GLY A 255 4.34 -7.67 -10.88
N THR A 256 3.05 -7.82 -10.67
CA THR A 256 2.35 -7.62 -9.39
C THR A 256 2.76 -8.57 -8.26
N ILE A 257 3.39 -9.70 -8.55
CA ILE A 257 3.82 -10.68 -7.55
C ILE A 257 5.28 -10.49 -7.12
N CYS A 258 5.73 -9.25 -7.08
CA CYS A 258 7.11 -8.90 -6.78
C CYS A 258 7.14 -7.69 -5.83
N ASN A 259 7.95 -7.73 -4.77
CA ASN A 259 8.12 -6.58 -3.87
C ASN A 259 8.84 -5.39 -4.54
N TRP A 260 9.46 -5.61 -5.71
CA TRP A 260 10.02 -4.59 -6.60
C TRP A 260 8.99 -4.02 -7.59
N TYR A 261 7.73 -4.41 -7.49
CA TYR A 261 6.67 -3.86 -8.32
C TYR A 261 6.60 -2.35 -8.18
N CYS A 262 6.74 -1.65 -9.30
CA CYS A 262 6.92 -0.19 -9.33
C CYS A 262 6.17 0.41 -10.51
N ASP A 263 5.99 1.73 -10.49
CA ASP A 263 5.52 2.47 -11.66
C ASP A 263 6.63 3.29 -12.28
N VAL A 264 6.58 3.37 -13.59
CA VAL A 264 7.43 4.20 -14.44
C VAL A 264 6.57 5.18 -15.21
N VAL A 265 7.15 6.29 -15.65
CA VAL A 265 6.43 7.35 -16.34
C VAL A 265 7.09 7.71 -17.67
N LEU A 266 6.23 7.97 -18.66
CA LEU A 266 6.57 8.64 -19.90
C LEU A 266 5.89 10.01 -19.92
N GLU A 267 6.59 11.03 -20.40
CA GLU A 267 6.05 12.39 -20.51
C GLU A 267 5.81 12.78 -21.98
N SER A 268 4.78 13.58 -22.19
CA SER A 268 4.46 14.17 -23.49
C SER A 268 3.73 15.51 -23.34
N ASP A 269 3.88 16.38 -24.33
CA ASP A 269 3.07 17.60 -24.48
C ASP A 269 1.76 17.31 -25.24
N SER A 270 1.52 16.05 -25.61
CA SER A 270 0.34 15.64 -26.37
C SER A 270 -0.33 14.42 -25.73
N VAL A 271 -1.67 14.46 -25.63
CA VAL A 271 -2.50 13.38 -25.07
C VAL A 271 -2.36 12.06 -25.85
N ASN A 272 -2.03 12.11 -27.12
CA ASN A 272 -2.13 10.97 -28.03
C ASN A 272 -0.81 10.57 -28.74
N GLY A 273 0.34 10.94 -28.18
CA GLY A 273 1.63 10.56 -28.74
C GLY A 273 2.80 11.37 -28.24
N GLY A 274 4.00 11.05 -28.71
CA GLY A 274 5.23 11.74 -28.30
C GLY A 274 5.70 11.42 -26.87
N PHE A 275 5.17 10.37 -26.27
CA PHE A 275 5.54 9.94 -24.92
C PHE A 275 6.98 9.41 -24.86
N VAL A 276 7.79 10.01 -23.99
CA VAL A 276 9.21 9.69 -23.79
C VAL A 276 9.44 9.22 -22.37
N GLU A 277 10.04 8.04 -22.23
CA GLU A 277 10.40 7.47 -20.93
C GLU A 277 11.44 8.34 -20.22
N GLN A 278 11.24 8.59 -18.94
CA GLN A 278 12.02 9.54 -18.18
C GLN A 278 13.23 8.92 -17.49
N PRO A 279 14.38 9.63 -17.40
CA PRO A 279 15.61 9.09 -16.81
C PRO A 279 15.52 8.93 -15.29
N TYR A 280 14.53 9.53 -14.64
CA TYR A 280 14.32 9.44 -13.20
C TYR A 280 13.40 8.27 -12.78
N ASN A 281 13.01 7.40 -13.71
CA ASN A 281 12.26 6.20 -13.43
C ASN A 281 13.06 5.19 -12.56
N PRO A 282 12.33 4.38 -11.74
CA PRO A 282 10.89 4.40 -11.52
C PRO A 282 10.45 5.62 -10.68
N VAL A 283 9.20 6.08 -10.86
CA VAL A 283 8.64 7.20 -10.08
C VAL A 283 8.07 6.75 -8.75
N SER A 284 7.69 5.49 -8.66
CA SER A 284 7.14 4.84 -7.47
C SER A 284 7.85 3.52 -7.25
N LEU A 285 8.54 3.39 -6.12
CA LEU A 285 9.25 2.18 -5.72
C LEU A 285 9.21 2.09 -4.19
N LYS A 286 8.69 0.98 -3.66
CA LYS A 286 8.71 0.68 -2.21
C LYS A 286 9.28 -0.72 -2.02
N VAL A 287 10.54 -0.79 -1.62
CA VAL A 287 11.26 -2.04 -1.34
C VAL A 287 11.75 -2.05 0.10
N GLY A 288 11.55 -3.18 0.77
CA GLY A 288 11.88 -3.33 2.19
C GLY A 288 10.82 -2.72 3.13
N GLY A 289 11.07 -2.82 4.44
CA GLY A 289 10.09 -2.53 5.49
C GLY A 289 9.11 -3.67 5.69
N PHE A 290 7.92 -3.36 6.21
CA PHE A 290 6.88 -4.35 6.50
C PHE A 290 6.28 -4.94 5.22
N ILE A 291 5.97 -4.09 4.23
CA ILE A 291 5.34 -4.48 2.97
C ILE A 291 5.97 -3.75 1.80
N GLY A 292 6.16 -4.44 0.69
CA GLY A 292 6.74 -3.92 -0.54
C GLY A 292 5.73 -3.80 -1.68
N GLY A 293 6.24 -3.31 -2.84
CA GLY A 293 5.46 -3.04 -4.03
C GLY A 293 4.85 -1.63 -4.03
N ALA A 294 4.73 -1.02 -5.20
CA ALA A 294 4.05 0.27 -5.41
C ALA A 294 3.76 0.44 -6.90
N GLY A 295 3.08 -0.55 -7.49
CA GLY A 295 2.76 -0.60 -8.91
C GLY A 295 1.28 -0.76 -9.20
N HIS A 296 0.90 -0.61 -10.47
CA HIS A 296 -0.45 -0.56 -10.99
C HIS A 296 -1.28 0.49 -10.23
N SER A 297 -0.82 1.71 -10.34
CA SER A 297 -1.28 2.81 -9.49
C SER A 297 -2.14 3.80 -10.25
N CYS A 298 -2.96 4.48 -9.48
CA CYS A 298 -3.71 5.65 -9.89
C CYS A 298 -3.16 6.89 -9.17
N VAL A 299 -2.69 7.88 -9.93
CA VAL A 299 -2.37 9.21 -9.40
C VAL A 299 -3.58 10.12 -9.56
N PHE A 300 -3.95 10.82 -8.49
CA PHE A 300 -5.12 11.69 -8.45
C PHE A 300 -4.88 12.94 -7.60
N LYS A 301 -5.70 13.97 -7.77
CA LYS A 301 -5.74 15.14 -6.89
C LYS A 301 -6.82 15.00 -5.83
N ASP A 302 -6.48 15.39 -4.59
CA ASP A 302 -7.47 15.54 -3.54
C ASP A 302 -8.24 16.88 -3.67
N LYS A 303 -9.25 17.08 -2.82
CA LYS A 303 -10.05 18.32 -2.80
C LYS A 303 -9.30 19.56 -2.32
N TYR A 304 -8.04 19.39 -1.88
CA TYR A 304 -7.13 20.47 -1.47
C TYR A 304 -6.01 20.71 -2.50
N GLU A 305 -6.14 20.12 -3.70
CA GLU A 305 -5.14 20.21 -4.79
C GLU A 305 -3.80 19.53 -4.49
N ASN A 306 -3.75 18.60 -3.53
CA ASN A 306 -2.58 17.75 -3.32
C ASN A 306 -2.63 16.54 -4.25
N TRP A 307 -1.46 16.09 -4.71
CA TRP A 307 -1.35 14.88 -5.49
C TRP A 307 -1.10 13.66 -4.61
N TRP A 308 -1.80 12.59 -4.90
CA TRP A 308 -1.68 11.29 -4.23
C TRP A 308 -1.59 10.17 -5.25
N GLN A 309 -0.92 9.10 -4.86
CA GLN A 309 -0.90 7.82 -5.58
C GLN A 309 -1.51 6.74 -4.70
N VAL A 310 -2.54 6.07 -5.20
CA VAL A 310 -3.04 4.82 -4.64
C VAL A 310 -2.48 3.67 -5.47
N THR A 311 -2.06 2.57 -4.81
CA THR A 311 -1.23 1.54 -5.45
C THR A 311 -1.50 0.14 -4.90
N SER A 312 -1.14 -0.89 -5.65
CA SER A 312 -1.08 -2.27 -5.18
C SER A 312 0.22 -2.52 -4.41
N MET A 313 0.11 -3.18 -3.24
CA MET A 313 1.21 -3.68 -2.43
C MET A 313 1.09 -5.20 -2.30
N TRP A 314 2.21 -5.91 -2.25
CA TRP A 314 2.22 -7.36 -2.34
C TRP A 314 2.40 -8.05 -0.97
N VAL A 315 1.58 -9.06 -0.71
CA VAL A 315 1.62 -9.94 0.47
C VAL A 315 2.05 -11.35 0.09
N GLY A 316 1.27 -12.05 -0.73
CA GLY A 316 1.62 -13.35 -1.30
C GLY A 316 1.72 -14.51 -0.31
N ASN A 317 0.96 -14.50 0.79
CA ASN A 317 1.02 -15.54 1.83
C ASN A 317 0.22 -16.79 1.47
N HIS A 318 -1.02 -16.62 1.04
CA HIS A 318 -1.95 -17.71 0.73
C HIS A 318 -2.17 -17.85 -0.77
N ASP A 319 -1.88 -16.81 -1.53
CA ASP A 319 -2.00 -16.75 -2.98
C ASP A 319 -0.99 -15.73 -3.51
N GLU A 320 -0.35 -16.03 -4.65
CA GLU A 320 0.62 -15.12 -5.26
C GLU A 320 0.05 -13.76 -5.63
N PHE A 321 -1.28 -13.66 -5.83
CA PHE A 321 -2.02 -12.42 -6.09
C PHE A 321 -2.68 -11.84 -4.85
N GLU A 322 -2.28 -12.25 -3.67
CA GLU A 322 -2.69 -11.63 -2.42
C GLU A 322 -2.03 -10.25 -2.29
N ARG A 323 -2.86 -9.20 -2.35
CA ARG A 323 -2.41 -7.81 -2.39
C ARG A 323 -3.17 -6.93 -1.41
N ARG A 324 -2.59 -5.77 -1.13
CA ARG A 324 -3.16 -4.72 -0.30
C ARG A 324 -3.07 -3.38 -1.03
N ILE A 325 -3.74 -2.38 -0.51
CA ILE A 325 -3.75 -1.03 -1.05
C ILE A 325 -2.86 -0.13 -0.19
N GLY A 326 -2.01 0.64 -0.87
CA GLY A 326 -1.21 1.70 -0.27
C GLY A 326 -1.57 3.07 -0.82
N LEU A 327 -1.38 4.11 -0.03
CA LEU A 327 -1.58 5.51 -0.38
C LEU A 327 -0.29 6.29 -0.12
N PHE A 328 0.21 7.04 -1.11
CA PHE A 328 1.44 7.80 -1.01
C PHE A 328 1.28 9.21 -1.55
N PRO A 329 1.93 10.22 -0.94
CA PRO A 329 1.98 11.57 -1.51
C PRO A 329 2.77 11.58 -2.83
N VAL A 330 2.36 12.47 -3.74
CA VAL A 330 3.07 12.71 -5.01
C VAL A 330 3.41 14.19 -5.13
N SER A 331 4.56 14.48 -5.70
CA SER A 331 4.96 15.83 -6.07
C SER A 331 5.42 15.91 -7.52
N PHE A 332 5.26 17.10 -8.08
CA PHE A 332 5.89 17.52 -9.32
C PHE A 332 6.77 18.72 -8.99
N ASP A 333 8.06 18.62 -9.27
CA ASP A 333 8.98 19.72 -8.99
C ASP A 333 8.91 20.83 -10.07
N GLU A 334 9.74 21.87 -9.94
CA GLU A 334 9.79 23.01 -10.87
C GLU A 334 10.16 22.60 -12.30
N LYS A 335 10.84 21.45 -12.48
CA LYS A 335 11.19 20.88 -13.79
C LYS A 335 10.08 19.95 -14.34
N GLY A 336 9.00 19.77 -13.59
CA GLY A 336 7.92 18.85 -13.91
C GLY A 336 8.24 17.38 -13.60
N ARG A 337 9.34 17.06 -12.90
CA ARG A 337 9.67 15.68 -12.56
C ARG A 337 8.70 15.14 -11.52
N MET A 338 8.05 14.04 -11.84
CA MET A 338 7.13 13.36 -10.95
C MET A 338 7.88 12.50 -9.94
N ARG A 339 7.41 12.50 -8.70
CA ARG A 339 7.93 11.65 -7.62
C ARG A 339 6.81 11.18 -6.71
N THR A 340 6.77 9.89 -6.42
CA THR A 340 5.97 9.32 -5.33
C THR A 340 6.85 9.17 -4.08
N HIS A 341 6.36 9.67 -2.93
CA HIS A 341 7.11 9.69 -1.67
C HIS A 341 6.88 8.37 -0.91
N THR A 342 7.70 7.36 -1.20
CA THR A 342 7.58 6.00 -0.65
C THR A 342 8.55 5.70 0.50
N VAL A 343 9.44 6.63 0.85
CA VAL A 343 10.42 6.46 1.93
C VAL A 343 9.70 6.31 3.26
N LEU A 344 9.95 5.22 3.98
CA LEU A 344 9.16 4.83 5.17
C LEU A 344 7.64 4.92 4.93
N GLY A 345 7.21 4.59 3.71
CA GLY A 345 5.83 4.77 3.28
C GLY A 345 4.83 3.78 3.90
N ASP A 346 5.31 2.83 4.69
CA ASP A 346 4.55 1.94 5.56
C ASP A 346 4.63 2.35 7.05
N TYR A 347 5.14 3.56 7.33
CA TYR A 347 5.06 4.21 8.63
C TYR A 347 3.89 5.22 8.63
N PRO A 348 3.45 5.68 9.82
CA PRO A 348 2.36 6.66 9.89
C PRO A 348 2.68 7.95 9.14
N MET A 349 1.75 8.38 8.31
CA MET A 349 1.81 9.63 7.55
C MET A 349 0.64 10.53 7.92
N GLN A 350 0.86 11.84 7.94
CA GLN A 350 -0.25 12.79 8.07
C GLN A 350 -1.09 12.84 6.80
N LEU A 351 -2.39 13.07 6.98
CA LEU A 351 -3.30 13.42 5.90
C LEU A 351 -3.88 14.82 6.16
N PRO A 352 -3.13 15.88 5.82
CA PRO A 352 -3.55 17.24 6.12
C PRO A 352 -4.81 17.62 5.34
N GLN A 353 -5.75 18.28 6.02
CA GLN A 353 -6.98 18.82 5.42
C GLN A 353 -6.72 20.22 4.83
N LYS A 354 -5.60 20.38 4.11
CA LYS A 354 -5.14 21.62 3.45
C LYS A 354 -4.08 21.29 2.41
N LYS A 355 -3.70 22.27 1.59
CA LYS A 355 -2.50 22.17 0.75
C LYS A 355 -1.25 22.02 1.62
N PHE A 356 -0.36 21.10 1.24
CA PHE A 356 0.89 20.82 1.96
C PHE A 356 2.04 20.50 1.00
N ASP A 357 3.26 20.53 1.51
CA ASP A 357 4.43 19.98 0.82
C ASP A 357 4.55 18.49 1.16
N PRO A 358 4.57 17.58 0.17
CA PRO A 358 4.74 16.15 0.40
C PRO A 358 6.00 15.78 1.21
N GLN A 359 7.04 16.59 1.18
CA GLN A 359 8.25 16.36 1.98
C GLN A 359 7.99 16.54 3.48
N ASP A 360 7.12 17.47 3.85
CA ASP A 360 6.78 17.72 5.27
C ASP A 360 6.04 16.52 5.90
N ILE A 361 5.26 15.78 5.10
CA ILE A 361 4.55 14.58 5.58
C ILE A 361 5.51 13.43 5.82
N SER A 362 6.46 13.22 4.89
CA SER A 362 7.42 12.12 4.99
C SER A 362 8.42 12.31 6.14
N ALA A 363 8.53 13.52 6.68
CA ALA A 363 9.36 13.86 7.83
C ALA A 363 8.64 13.78 9.18
N PHE A 364 7.49 13.11 9.26
CA PHE A 364 6.59 13.13 10.42
C PHE A 364 7.21 12.64 11.75
N GLY A 365 8.20 11.73 11.70
CA GLY A 365 9.06 11.44 12.83
C GLY A 365 8.55 10.41 13.84
N TRP A 366 7.37 9.81 13.65
CA TRP A 366 6.99 8.64 14.46
C TRP A 366 7.70 7.41 13.91
N MET A 367 8.70 6.97 14.68
CA MET A 367 9.52 5.81 14.30
C MET A 367 8.92 4.53 14.86
N LEU A 368 9.25 3.42 14.22
CA LEU A 368 8.88 2.08 14.67
C LEU A 368 9.61 1.74 15.97
N GLN A 369 8.87 1.30 16.98
CA GLN A 369 9.38 0.94 18.30
C GLN A 369 9.38 -0.58 18.52
N SER A 370 8.74 -1.34 17.61
CA SER A 370 8.40 -2.78 17.78
C SER A 370 9.33 -3.73 17.06
N GLN A 371 10.27 -3.26 16.21
CA GLN A 371 11.09 -4.14 15.37
C GLN A 371 12.02 -5.04 16.21
N ASN A 372 11.99 -6.35 15.95
CA ASN A 372 12.82 -7.38 16.60
C ASN A 372 12.73 -7.37 18.13
N LYS A 373 11.56 -7.02 18.68
CA LYS A 373 11.34 -6.99 20.12
C LYS A 373 11.02 -8.38 20.67
N LYS A 374 11.40 -8.60 21.93
CA LYS A 374 11.02 -9.81 22.64
C LYS A 374 9.52 -9.90 22.77
N SER A 375 8.98 -11.09 22.59
CA SER A 375 7.56 -11.33 22.67
C SER A 375 7.24 -12.57 23.47
N MET A 376 6.03 -12.64 23.97
CA MET A 376 5.41 -13.84 24.58
C MET A 376 3.94 -13.88 24.19
N ALA A 377 3.35 -15.05 24.22
CA ALA A 377 1.96 -15.25 23.87
C ALA A 377 1.30 -16.28 24.79
N SER A 378 -0.03 -16.28 24.82
CA SER A 378 -0.82 -17.30 25.54
C SER A 378 -0.53 -18.71 25.06
N SER A 379 -0.34 -18.84 23.74
CA SER A 379 -0.02 -20.07 23.03
C SER A 379 0.63 -19.76 21.69
N SER A 380 1.28 -20.76 21.07
CA SER A 380 1.78 -20.65 19.69
C SER A 380 1.62 -21.97 18.96
N LEU A 381 1.24 -21.91 17.69
CA LEU A 381 1.32 -23.08 16.81
C LEU A 381 2.79 -23.34 16.44
N PRO A 382 3.21 -24.61 16.29
CA PRO A 382 4.53 -24.93 15.74
C PRO A 382 4.75 -24.30 14.37
N GLY A 383 5.85 -23.60 14.20
CA GLY A 383 6.18 -22.86 12.98
C GLY A 383 5.59 -21.45 12.90
N PHE A 384 4.82 -21.02 13.92
CA PHE A 384 4.18 -19.70 14.01
C PHE A 384 4.45 -19.07 15.38
N GLU A 385 5.72 -19.00 15.73
CA GLU A 385 6.22 -18.52 17.02
C GLU A 385 6.03 -17.00 17.16
N SER A 386 5.99 -16.50 18.42
CA SER A 386 5.64 -15.10 18.73
C SER A 386 6.57 -14.06 18.11
N GLU A 387 7.84 -14.39 17.90
CA GLU A 387 8.84 -13.49 17.31
C GLU A 387 8.49 -13.06 15.88
N LYS A 388 7.68 -13.85 15.18
CA LYS A 388 7.23 -13.54 13.81
C LYS A 388 6.20 -12.40 13.73
N ALA A 389 5.69 -11.94 14.87
CA ALA A 389 4.82 -10.78 14.93
C ALA A 389 5.57 -9.50 15.36
N THR A 390 6.92 -9.51 15.27
CA THR A 390 7.80 -8.38 15.55
C THR A 390 8.95 -8.23 14.55
N ASP A 391 8.96 -9.02 13.47
CA ASP A 391 10.07 -9.11 12.51
C ASP A 391 9.95 -8.15 11.33
N GLU A 392 8.89 -7.32 11.33
CA GLU A 392 8.62 -6.33 10.27
C GLU A 392 8.51 -6.99 8.88
N ASN A 393 7.83 -8.14 8.82
CA ASN A 393 7.69 -8.92 7.60
C ASN A 393 6.25 -9.38 7.39
N VAL A 394 5.55 -8.81 6.43
CA VAL A 394 4.17 -9.16 6.09
C VAL A 394 3.97 -10.62 5.67
N ARG A 395 5.05 -11.37 5.43
CA ARG A 395 5.03 -12.76 4.96
C ARG A 395 5.25 -13.80 6.03
N THR A 396 5.49 -13.37 7.26
CA THR A 396 5.61 -14.21 8.45
C THR A 396 4.52 -13.83 9.44
N TRP A 397 4.11 -14.75 10.30
CA TRP A 397 3.13 -14.42 11.33
C TRP A 397 3.21 -15.36 12.53
N TRP A 398 2.83 -14.84 13.68
CA TRP A 398 2.51 -15.61 14.84
C TRP A 398 1.05 -16.07 14.78
N SER A 399 0.77 -17.29 15.28
CA SER A 399 -0.58 -17.79 15.48
C SER A 399 -0.73 -18.45 16.84
N ALA A 400 -1.74 -18.06 17.60
CA ALA A 400 -2.20 -18.79 18.77
C ALA A 400 -2.71 -20.18 18.37
N ALA A 401 -2.80 -21.09 19.35
CA ALA A 401 -3.34 -22.43 19.15
C ALA A 401 -4.86 -22.43 18.84
N SER A 402 -5.56 -21.35 19.22
CA SER A 402 -7.01 -21.20 19.01
C SER A 402 -7.40 -19.76 18.61
N GLY A 403 -8.68 -19.58 18.20
CA GLY A 403 -9.31 -18.28 18.02
C GLY A 403 -10.16 -17.85 19.21
N ASN A 404 -10.06 -18.52 20.35
CA ASN A 404 -10.90 -18.26 21.51
C ASN A 404 -10.62 -16.88 22.12
N ALA A 405 -11.65 -16.30 22.71
CA ALA A 405 -11.47 -15.11 23.54
C ALA A 405 -10.49 -15.38 24.69
N GLY A 406 -9.62 -14.41 24.97
CA GLY A 406 -8.58 -14.51 25.98
C GLY A 406 -7.22 -15.00 25.49
N GLU A 407 -7.07 -15.45 24.22
CA GLU A 407 -5.76 -15.56 23.61
C GLU A 407 -5.11 -14.19 23.55
N TYR A 408 -3.79 -14.10 23.80
CA TYR A 408 -3.10 -12.81 23.84
C TYR A 408 -1.67 -12.89 23.30
N PHE A 409 -1.18 -11.73 22.90
CA PHE A 409 0.19 -11.51 22.52
C PHE A 409 0.74 -10.31 23.33
N VAL A 410 1.96 -10.44 23.83
CA VAL A 410 2.67 -9.40 24.59
C VAL A 410 4.02 -9.13 23.95
N MET A 411 4.35 -7.86 23.79
CA MET A 411 5.65 -7.38 23.32
C MET A 411 6.33 -6.60 24.44
N ASP A 412 7.61 -6.93 24.71
CA ASP A 412 8.53 -6.15 25.52
C ASP A 412 9.29 -5.17 24.61
N LEU A 413 9.00 -3.89 24.70
CA LEU A 413 9.67 -2.84 23.91
C LEU A 413 11.15 -2.63 24.32
N GLY A 414 11.61 -3.34 25.37
CA GLY A 414 12.99 -3.32 25.88
C GLY A 414 13.35 -2.05 26.66
N LYS A 415 12.56 -1.03 26.55
CA LYS A 415 12.68 0.27 27.23
C LYS A 415 11.36 1.00 27.23
N LYS A 416 11.28 2.04 28.04
CA LYS A 416 10.12 2.94 28.03
C LYS A 416 10.17 3.81 26.78
N VAL A 417 9.06 3.85 26.02
CA VAL A 417 8.88 4.66 24.81
C VAL A 417 7.57 5.44 24.85
N ARG A 418 7.47 6.52 24.09
CA ARG A 418 6.24 7.25 23.87
C ARG A 418 5.51 6.66 22.67
N VAL A 419 4.36 6.04 22.93
CA VAL A 419 3.50 5.44 21.91
C VAL A 419 2.46 6.45 21.45
N ASN A 420 2.41 6.71 20.14
CA ASN A 420 1.46 7.62 19.50
C ASN A 420 0.39 6.86 18.72
N SER A 421 0.74 5.74 18.10
CA SER A 421 -0.18 4.90 17.34
C SER A 421 0.28 3.44 17.31
N VAL A 422 -0.64 2.56 16.96
CA VAL A 422 -0.41 1.13 16.79
C VAL A 422 -1.06 0.69 15.49
N GLN A 423 -0.36 -0.13 14.71
CA GLN A 423 -0.95 -0.86 13.58
C GLN A 423 -0.99 -2.35 13.93
N ILE A 424 -2.18 -2.93 13.91
CA ILE A 424 -2.42 -4.34 14.16
C ILE A 424 -2.65 -5.00 12.82
N ASN A 425 -1.74 -5.88 12.42
CA ASN A 425 -1.82 -6.60 11.16
C ASN A 425 -2.20 -8.03 11.44
N PHE A 426 -3.48 -8.36 11.30
CA PHE A 426 -4.00 -9.70 11.53
C PHE A 426 -3.64 -10.62 10.36
N ALA A 427 -3.37 -11.89 10.67
CA ALA A 427 -3.17 -12.95 9.68
C ALA A 427 -4.40 -13.86 9.62
N GLU A 428 -4.63 -14.45 8.47
CA GLU A 428 -5.67 -15.46 8.25
C GLU A 428 -5.09 -16.86 8.50
N GLN A 429 -5.31 -17.42 9.70
CA GLN A 429 -4.83 -18.75 10.06
C GLN A 429 -6.00 -19.72 10.25
N ASP A 430 -5.99 -20.83 9.50
CA ASP A 430 -6.97 -21.93 9.59
C ASP A 430 -8.43 -21.49 9.56
N ILE A 431 -8.74 -20.51 8.72
CA ILE A 431 -10.10 -19.96 8.56
C ILE A 431 -11.04 -20.96 7.89
N ASN A 432 -12.32 -20.90 8.25
CA ASN A 432 -13.42 -21.56 7.53
C ASN A 432 -13.98 -20.60 6.46
N PRO A 433 -13.67 -20.80 5.15
CA PRO A 433 -14.14 -19.88 4.10
C PRO A 433 -15.65 -19.77 4.00
N ASP A 434 -16.39 -20.80 4.44
CA ASP A 434 -17.83 -20.90 4.35
C ASP A 434 -18.54 -20.38 5.61
N ALA A 435 -17.80 -19.91 6.63
CA ALA A 435 -18.38 -19.29 7.81
C ALA A 435 -19.18 -18.03 7.45
N PRO A 436 -20.23 -17.69 8.23
CA PRO A 436 -21.09 -16.55 7.95
C PRO A 436 -20.31 -15.23 7.81
N LYS A 437 -20.73 -14.37 6.86
CA LYS A 437 -20.10 -13.05 6.62
C LYS A 437 -20.17 -12.14 7.85
N GLU A 438 -21.18 -12.31 8.67
CA GLU A 438 -21.39 -11.55 9.91
C GLU A 438 -20.28 -11.80 10.96
N THR A 439 -19.45 -12.83 10.76
CA THR A 439 -18.31 -13.15 11.63
C THR A 439 -16.98 -12.62 11.09
N ASP A 440 -16.96 -11.85 10.00
CA ASP A 440 -15.77 -11.39 9.27
C ASP A 440 -15.07 -10.20 9.93
N TYR A 441 -14.95 -10.15 11.24
CA TYR A 441 -14.30 -9.05 11.95
C TYR A 441 -13.36 -9.56 13.04
N HIS A 442 -12.42 -8.73 13.45
CA HIS A 442 -11.65 -8.93 14.67
C HIS A 442 -12.22 -8.04 15.78
N ALA A 443 -12.35 -8.60 16.99
CA ALA A 443 -12.61 -7.82 18.19
C ALA A 443 -11.49 -8.09 19.21
N TYR A 444 -10.99 -7.03 19.84
CA TYR A 444 -9.81 -7.11 20.69
C TYR A 444 -9.75 -5.98 21.71
N LYS A 445 -8.78 -6.06 22.62
CA LYS A 445 -8.40 -5.00 23.55
C LYS A 445 -6.90 -4.81 23.54
N LEU A 446 -6.43 -3.54 23.67
CA LEU A 446 -5.02 -3.22 23.84
C LEU A 446 -4.74 -2.71 25.24
N TYR A 447 -3.63 -3.16 25.78
CA TYR A 447 -3.13 -2.78 27.10
C TYR A 447 -1.66 -2.36 27.01
N ILE A 448 -1.26 -1.52 27.95
CA ILE A 448 0.15 -1.14 28.18
C ILE A 448 0.55 -1.44 29.61
N SER A 449 1.85 -1.63 29.82
CA SER A 449 2.47 -1.76 31.13
C SER A 449 3.87 -1.17 31.14
N ASN A 450 4.36 -0.77 32.33
CA ASN A 450 5.77 -0.38 32.52
C ASN A 450 6.62 -1.46 33.19
N ASN A 451 5.99 -2.49 33.78
CA ASN A 451 6.66 -3.57 34.50
C ASN A 451 6.29 -5.00 34.00
N GLY A 452 5.36 -5.11 33.04
CA GLY A 452 4.86 -6.37 32.52
C GLY A 452 3.82 -7.08 33.40
N GLU A 453 3.44 -6.49 34.54
CA GLU A 453 2.51 -7.06 35.50
C GLU A 453 1.25 -6.20 35.64
N ASP A 454 1.39 -4.90 35.83
CA ASP A 454 0.29 -3.94 35.99
C ASP A 454 -0.17 -3.43 34.62
N TRP A 455 -1.30 -3.94 34.15
CA TRP A 455 -1.84 -3.64 32.82
C TRP A 455 -2.92 -2.56 32.85
N LYS A 456 -2.76 -1.55 32.01
CA LYS A 456 -3.73 -0.51 31.77
C LYS A 456 -4.30 -0.63 30.38
N GLN A 457 -5.62 -0.80 30.25
CA GLN A 457 -6.31 -0.78 28.96
C GLN A 457 -6.25 0.63 28.34
N ILE A 458 -5.90 0.69 27.07
CA ILE A 458 -5.82 1.93 26.27
C ILE A 458 -6.76 1.92 25.08
N VAL A 459 -7.14 0.74 24.56
CA VAL A 459 -8.09 0.58 23.46
C VAL A 459 -9.07 -0.53 23.80
N ASP A 460 -10.35 -0.28 23.56
CA ASP A 460 -11.42 -1.27 23.66
C ASP A 460 -12.18 -1.37 22.33
N LYS A 461 -11.89 -2.42 21.59
CA LYS A 461 -12.58 -2.82 20.35
C LYS A 461 -13.36 -4.12 20.55
N SER A 462 -13.75 -4.45 21.80
CA SER A 462 -14.48 -5.69 22.12
C SER A 462 -15.87 -5.77 21.48
N LYS A 463 -16.42 -4.65 21.04
CA LYS A 463 -17.71 -4.54 20.32
C LYS A 463 -17.55 -4.23 18.83
N ASN A 464 -16.33 -4.33 18.29
CA ASN A 464 -16.11 -4.12 16.88
C ASN A 464 -16.84 -5.16 16.04
N THR A 465 -17.39 -4.73 14.91
CA THR A 465 -18.06 -5.59 13.90
C THR A 465 -17.60 -5.23 12.47
N VAL A 466 -16.57 -4.39 12.36
CA VAL A 466 -16.02 -3.98 11.08
C VAL A 466 -14.82 -4.85 10.74
N ALA A 467 -14.81 -5.39 9.54
CA ALA A 467 -13.76 -6.27 9.03
C ALA A 467 -12.57 -5.44 8.52
N VAL A 468 -11.51 -5.35 9.30
CA VAL A 468 -10.30 -4.62 8.92
C VAL A 468 -9.06 -5.43 9.34
N PRO A 469 -8.35 -6.08 8.39
CA PRO A 469 -7.19 -6.90 8.72
C PRO A 469 -5.92 -6.10 9.05
N HIS A 470 -5.82 -4.83 8.63
CA HIS A 470 -4.70 -3.94 8.93
C HIS A 470 -5.21 -2.72 9.69
N GLU A 471 -5.57 -2.92 10.96
CA GLU A 471 -6.21 -1.86 11.73
C GLU A 471 -5.17 -0.90 12.32
N TYR A 472 -5.20 0.34 11.86
CA TYR A 472 -4.39 1.42 12.39
C TYR A 472 -5.17 2.22 13.42
N VAL A 473 -4.58 2.40 14.60
CA VAL A 473 -5.18 3.11 15.74
C VAL A 473 -4.27 4.26 16.14
N GLU A 474 -4.70 5.49 15.90
CA GLU A 474 -4.09 6.71 16.43
C GLU A 474 -4.61 6.97 17.84
N LEU A 475 -3.71 7.20 18.81
CA LEU A 475 -4.11 7.51 20.17
C LEU A 475 -4.40 9.00 20.33
N SER A 476 -5.52 9.34 20.94
CA SER A 476 -5.91 10.74 21.22
C SER A 476 -4.91 11.46 22.13
N VAL A 477 -4.28 10.70 23.03
CA VAL A 477 -3.20 11.16 23.91
C VAL A 477 -2.12 10.09 23.90
N PRO A 478 -0.90 10.43 23.49
CA PRO A 478 0.24 9.51 23.56
C PRO A 478 0.45 8.95 24.96
N VAL A 479 0.94 7.73 25.05
CA VAL A 479 1.17 7.04 26.32
C VAL A 479 2.62 6.57 26.42
N GLU A 480 3.13 6.53 27.67
CA GLU A 480 4.44 5.94 27.96
C GLU A 480 4.27 4.46 28.31
N ALA A 481 5.03 3.60 27.65
CA ALA A 481 4.96 2.15 27.85
C ALA A 481 6.30 1.46 27.66
N SER A 482 6.55 0.40 28.42
CA SER A 482 7.63 -0.57 28.21
C SER A 482 7.12 -1.87 27.61
N PHE A 483 5.83 -2.16 27.77
CA PHE A 483 5.15 -3.35 27.25
C PHE A 483 3.83 -2.98 26.61
N ILE A 484 3.47 -3.71 25.56
CA ILE A 484 2.14 -3.66 24.94
C ILE A 484 1.56 -5.05 24.85
N LYS A 485 0.26 -5.18 25.10
CA LYS A 485 -0.49 -6.44 24.99
C LYS A 485 -1.73 -6.25 24.15
N ILE A 486 -1.97 -7.18 23.21
CA ILE A 486 -3.25 -7.36 22.55
C ILE A 486 -3.92 -8.63 23.06
N GLU A 487 -5.21 -8.54 23.37
CA GLU A 487 -6.04 -9.66 23.84
C GLU A 487 -7.21 -9.87 22.89
N ASN A 488 -7.35 -11.08 22.40
CA ASN A 488 -8.42 -11.49 21.49
C ASN A 488 -9.78 -11.52 22.18
N VAL A 489 -10.79 -11.02 21.50
CA VAL A 489 -12.21 -11.17 21.89
C VAL A 489 -12.97 -11.96 20.83
N HIS A 490 -12.69 -11.72 19.54
CA HIS A 490 -13.27 -12.45 18.42
C HIS A 490 -12.31 -12.52 17.25
N THR A 491 -12.22 -13.69 16.64
CA THR A 491 -11.44 -13.96 15.41
C THR A 491 -12.40 -14.30 14.27
N PRO A 492 -12.21 -13.75 13.07
CA PRO A 492 -13.11 -13.97 11.94
C PRO A 492 -13.12 -15.43 11.49
N LYS A 493 -14.25 -15.84 10.90
CA LYS A 493 -14.41 -17.12 10.19
C LYS A 493 -13.91 -18.35 10.95
N GLU A 494 -14.16 -18.40 12.26
CA GLU A 494 -13.75 -19.54 13.11
C GLU A 494 -12.23 -19.84 13.04
N GLY A 495 -11.44 -18.88 12.56
CA GLY A 495 -9.99 -19.01 12.44
C GLY A 495 -9.26 -18.92 13.78
N LYS A 496 -7.93 -18.98 13.73
CA LYS A 496 -7.06 -18.79 14.90
C LYS A 496 -6.64 -17.34 15.04
N PHE A 497 -6.44 -16.91 16.29
CA PHE A 497 -5.93 -15.56 16.54
C PHE A 497 -4.46 -15.48 16.08
N ALA A 498 -4.18 -14.65 15.09
CA ALA A 498 -2.88 -14.58 14.45
C ALA A 498 -2.53 -13.14 14.04
N LEU A 499 -1.24 -12.81 14.09
CA LEU A 499 -0.71 -11.50 13.77
C LEU A 499 0.44 -11.63 12.77
N LEU A 500 0.35 -10.95 11.64
CA LEU A 500 1.48 -10.71 10.75
C LEU A 500 2.53 -9.85 11.47
N ASP A 501 2.07 -8.79 12.14
CA ASP A 501 2.93 -7.94 12.97
C ASP A 501 2.08 -7.03 13.88
N LEU A 502 2.56 -6.72 15.07
CA LEU A 502 2.04 -5.70 15.96
C LEU A 502 3.01 -4.51 15.92
N ARG A 503 2.71 -3.52 15.09
CA ARG A 503 3.59 -2.38 14.86
C ARG A 503 3.25 -1.23 15.80
N VAL A 504 4.23 -0.76 16.56
CA VAL A 504 4.10 0.32 17.55
C VAL A 504 4.89 1.52 17.07
N PHE A 505 4.24 2.67 16.96
CA PHE A 505 4.87 3.89 16.46
C PHE A 505 4.87 5.00 17.49
N GLY A 506 5.96 5.76 17.51
CA GLY A 506 6.11 6.89 18.40
C GLY A 506 7.54 7.41 18.45
N PHE A 507 7.97 7.79 19.66
CA PHE A 507 9.31 8.31 19.88
C PHE A 507 10.06 7.45 20.89
N GLY A 508 11.23 6.96 20.50
CA GLY A 508 12.23 6.43 21.41
C GLY A 508 12.99 7.58 22.12
N TYR A 509 13.78 7.18 23.11
CA TYR A 509 14.63 8.11 23.86
C TYR A 509 16.13 7.83 23.64
N SER A 510 16.45 7.05 22.60
CA SER A 510 17.83 6.85 22.16
C SER A 510 18.37 8.10 21.46
N GLU A 511 19.68 8.25 21.41
CA GLU A 511 20.28 9.20 20.48
C GLU A 511 20.06 8.72 19.04
N LYS A 512 19.87 9.67 18.12
CA LYS A 512 19.84 9.34 16.68
C LYS A 512 21.18 8.68 16.28
N PRO A 513 21.17 7.72 15.35
CA PRO A 513 22.40 7.08 14.92
C PRO A 513 23.32 8.06 14.22
N GLY A 514 24.64 7.78 14.21
CA GLY A 514 25.60 8.55 13.42
C GLY A 514 25.36 8.37 11.91
N LEU A 515 25.97 9.23 11.10
CA LEU A 515 25.91 9.10 9.64
C LEU A 515 26.87 7.99 9.13
N VAL A 516 26.56 7.42 7.99
CA VAL A 516 27.48 6.56 7.21
C VAL A 516 28.66 7.42 6.73
N LYS A 517 29.89 7.06 7.14
CA LYS A 517 31.11 7.82 6.82
C LYS A 517 31.74 7.41 5.50
N LYS A 518 31.64 6.12 5.16
CA LYS A 518 32.18 5.57 3.92
C LYS A 518 31.07 4.85 3.18
N LEU A 519 30.85 5.27 1.96
CA LEU A 519 29.97 4.62 0.99
C LEU A 519 30.77 4.39 -0.28
N SER A 520 30.76 3.16 -0.78
CA SER A 520 31.38 2.78 -2.05
C SER A 520 30.34 2.22 -2.99
N VAL A 521 30.45 2.53 -4.25
CA VAL A 521 29.58 2.03 -5.32
C VAL A 521 30.45 1.43 -6.43
N GLN A 522 30.14 0.21 -6.81
CA GLN A 522 30.76 -0.49 -7.92
C GLN A 522 29.70 -0.85 -8.96
N ARG A 523 29.66 -0.05 -10.06
CA ARG A 523 28.82 -0.34 -11.21
C ARG A 523 29.36 -1.56 -11.95
N ASN A 524 28.47 -2.51 -12.33
CA ASN A 524 28.87 -3.67 -13.10
C ASN A 524 29.23 -3.25 -14.54
N GLN A 525 30.44 -3.63 -15.00
CA GLN A 525 30.95 -3.25 -16.32
C GLN A 525 30.34 -4.06 -17.47
N GLU A 526 29.86 -5.28 -17.19
CA GLU A 526 29.23 -6.15 -18.19
C GLU A 526 27.74 -5.82 -18.35
N ASP A 527 27.08 -5.45 -17.25
CA ASP A 527 25.68 -5.02 -17.25
C ASP A 527 25.47 -3.83 -16.31
N GLU A 528 25.45 -2.63 -16.90
CA GLU A 528 25.27 -1.37 -16.16
C GLU A 528 23.93 -1.26 -15.39
N ARG A 529 23.02 -2.21 -15.51
CA ARG A 529 21.78 -2.26 -14.71
C ARG A 529 22.02 -2.69 -13.28
N TYR A 530 23.22 -3.18 -12.96
CA TYR A 530 23.64 -3.62 -11.64
C TYR A 530 24.70 -2.71 -11.03
N ALA A 531 24.61 -2.50 -9.72
CA ALA A 531 25.63 -1.86 -8.91
C ALA A 531 25.68 -2.46 -7.51
N LEU A 532 26.88 -2.77 -7.02
CA LEU A 532 27.09 -3.17 -5.63
C LEU A 532 27.43 -1.92 -4.81
N LEU A 533 26.62 -1.65 -3.78
CA LEU A 533 26.88 -0.64 -2.77
C LEU A 533 27.43 -1.31 -1.53
N THR A 534 28.42 -0.70 -0.89
CA THR A 534 28.94 -1.12 0.42
C THR A 534 29.17 0.08 1.30
N TRP A 535 28.90 -0.05 2.61
CA TRP A 535 29.05 1.05 3.57
C TRP A 535 29.52 0.58 4.94
N ASP A 536 29.99 1.53 5.77
CA ASP A 536 30.40 1.23 7.14
C ASP A 536 29.18 0.96 8.02
N LYS A 537 29.26 -0.07 8.87
CA LYS A 537 28.28 -0.29 9.94
C LYS A 537 28.26 0.90 10.89
N VAL A 538 27.07 1.35 11.28
CA VAL A 538 26.87 2.47 12.19
C VAL A 538 26.27 1.98 13.51
N SER A 539 26.96 2.25 14.61
CA SER A 539 26.48 1.89 15.95
C SER A 539 25.22 2.67 16.30
N GLY A 540 24.23 1.98 16.88
CA GLY A 540 22.95 2.58 17.29
C GLY A 540 21.95 2.77 16.14
N ALA A 541 22.27 2.31 14.91
CA ALA A 541 21.29 2.19 13.84
C ALA A 541 20.49 0.90 13.99
N ASP A 542 19.20 0.95 13.70
CA ASP A 542 18.31 -0.22 13.54
C ASP A 542 18.31 -0.70 12.08
N GLY A 543 18.66 0.17 11.15
CA GLY A 543 18.77 -0.14 9.73
C GLY A 543 19.21 1.06 8.88
N TYR A 544 19.09 0.91 7.56
CA TYR A 544 19.54 1.89 6.58
C TYR A 544 18.48 2.19 5.53
N LEU A 545 18.52 3.42 4.98
CA LEU A 545 17.74 3.83 3.82
C LEU A 545 18.73 4.12 2.67
N VAL A 546 18.81 3.20 1.73
CA VAL A 546 19.65 3.32 0.54
C VAL A 546 18.90 4.12 -0.50
N ARG A 547 19.29 5.37 -0.68
CA ARG A 547 18.66 6.32 -1.61
C ARG A 547 19.51 6.50 -2.85
N PHE A 548 18.85 6.61 -4.00
CA PHE A 548 19.53 6.83 -5.28
C PHE A 548 18.63 7.55 -6.28
N GLY A 549 19.26 8.16 -7.25
CA GLY A 549 18.61 8.90 -8.32
C GLY A 549 19.59 9.41 -9.37
N TYR A 550 19.09 9.89 -10.48
CA TYR A 550 19.91 10.33 -11.60
C TYR A 550 20.52 11.73 -11.42
N GLN A 551 20.15 12.46 -10.37
CA GLN A 551 20.70 13.76 -9.99
C GLN A 551 20.89 13.87 -8.48
N PRO A 552 21.90 14.61 -7.99
CA PRO A 552 22.22 14.67 -6.56
C PRO A 552 21.14 15.36 -5.72
N ASP A 553 20.35 16.26 -6.33
CA ASP A 553 19.21 16.95 -5.76
C ASP A 553 17.89 16.16 -5.89
N PHE A 554 17.93 14.99 -6.56
CA PHE A 554 16.74 14.20 -6.83
C PHE A 554 16.98 12.70 -6.63
N LEU A 555 17.24 12.31 -5.37
CA LEU A 555 17.32 10.89 -4.96
C LEU A 555 15.91 10.37 -4.67
N ASN A 556 15.16 10.12 -5.72
CA ASN A 556 13.74 9.79 -5.62
C ASN A 556 13.45 8.33 -5.29
N GLN A 557 14.44 7.45 -5.40
CA GLN A 557 14.29 6.03 -5.10
C GLN A 557 14.89 5.70 -3.73
N CYS A 558 14.28 4.72 -3.05
CA CYS A 558 14.75 4.28 -1.75
C CYS A 558 14.51 2.78 -1.56
N ILE A 559 15.52 2.09 -1.01
CA ILE A 559 15.40 0.73 -0.51
C ILE A 559 15.66 0.77 0.99
N GLN A 560 14.74 0.20 1.76
CA GLN A 560 14.88 0.08 3.21
C GLN A 560 15.55 -1.25 3.57
N VAL A 561 16.74 -1.16 4.16
CA VAL A 561 17.47 -2.28 4.76
C VAL A 561 17.20 -2.28 6.25
N LYS A 562 16.39 -3.23 6.72
CA LYS A 562 15.90 -3.28 8.11
C LYS A 562 16.79 -4.06 9.08
N ASP A 563 17.93 -4.54 8.61
CA ASP A 563 18.96 -5.21 9.41
C ASP A 563 20.21 -4.34 9.48
N CYS A 564 20.57 -3.89 10.67
CA CYS A 564 21.75 -3.05 10.89
C CYS A 564 23.10 -3.78 10.68
N GLU A 565 23.09 -5.12 10.62
CA GLU A 565 24.28 -5.92 10.29
C GLU A 565 24.56 -5.96 8.79
N THR A 566 23.54 -5.76 7.96
CA THR A 566 23.67 -5.69 6.50
C THR A 566 24.31 -4.37 6.09
N THR A 567 25.49 -4.44 5.48
CA THR A 567 26.28 -3.28 5.05
C THR A 567 26.61 -3.28 3.57
N ASP A 568 25.89 -4.06 2.79
CA ASP A 568 25.96 -4.09 1.34
C ASP A 568 24.57 -4.27 0.70
N LEU A 569 24.45 -3.87 -0.54
CA LEU A 569 23.24 -4.02 -1.34
C LEU A 569 23.58 -4.11 -2.81
N LEU A 570 23.12 -5.16 -3.47
CA LEU A 570 23.15 -5.26 -4.93
C LEU A 570 21.89 -4.61 -5.53
N LEU A 571 22.08 -3.47 -6.16
CA LEU A 571 21.04 -2.88 -7.00
C LEU A 571 21.02 -3.55 -8.38
N HIS A 572 19.83 -3.84 -8.90
CA HIS A 572 19.62 -4.47 -10.20
C HIS A 572 18.52 -3.79 -11.03
N ILE A 573 18.20 -2.54 -10.69
CA ILE A 573 17.11 -1.79 -11.31
C ILE A 573 17.58 -0.53 -12.04
N LEU A 574 18.88 -0.34 -12.20
CA LEU A 574 19.45 0.87 -12.80
C LEU A 574 19.25 0.88 -14.32
N THR A 575 19.45 2.04 -14.94
CA THR A 575 19.31 2.24 -16.39
C THR A 575 20.68 2.35 -17.05
N LYS A 576 20.90 1.63 -18.14
CA LYS A 576 22.13 1.70 -18.94
C LYS A 576 22.35 3.11 -19.48
N GLY A 577 23.57 3.60 -19.37
CA GLY A 577 23.98 4.93 -19.82
C GLY A 577 23.49 6.09 -18.95
N VAL A 578 22.83 5.81 -17.81
CA VAL A 578 22.44 6.82 -16.83
C VAL A 578 23.42 6.78 -15.67
N LYS A 579 24.01 7.91 -15.32
CA LYS A 579 24.81 8.09 -14.11
C LYS A 579 23.90 8.31 -12.92
N TYR A 580 24.23 7.69 -11.80
CA TYR A 580 23.45 7.78 -10.58
C TYR A 580 24.24 8.42 -9.44
N HIS A 581 23.48 8.98 -8.50
CA HIS A 581 23.94 9.51 -7.23
C HIS A 581 23.32 8.68 -6.13
N TYR A 582 24.06 8.46 -5.04
CA TYR A 582 23.69 7.55 -3.96
C TYR A 582 23.91 8.21 -2.62
N ARG A 583 23.08 7.83 -1.65
CA ARG A 583 23.18 8.21 -0.25
C ARG A 583 22.67 7.06 0.61
N VAL A 584 23.33 6.77 1.70
CA VAL A 584 22.86 5.82 2.72
C VAL A 584 22.57 6.59 3.99
N ASP A 585 21.30 6.71 4.34
CA ASP A 585 20.84 7.27 5.59
C ASP A 585 20.74 6.16 6.65
N THR A 586 20.97 6.49 7.92
CA THR A 586 20.75 5.59 9.05
C THR A 586 19.44 5.94 9.75
N TYR A 587 18.78 4.96 10.35
CA TYR A 587 17.62 5.22 11.19
C TYR A 587 17.60 4.35 12.44
N ASN A 588 16.92 4.82 13.47
CA ASN A 588 16.56 4.07 14.66
C ASN A 588 15.20 4.53 15.22
N ASP A 589 14.85 4.06 16.41
CA ASP A 589 13.61 4.41 17.12
C ASP A 589 13.43 5.91 17.45
N SER A 590 14.48 6.72 17.30
CA SER A 590 14.49 8.16 17.60
C SER A 590 14.60 9.05 16.36
N GLY A 591 14.79 8.48 15.17
CA GLY A 591 14.77 9.22 13.92
C GLY A 591 15.81 8.78 12.89
N ILE A 592 15.98 9.63 11.87
CA ILE A 592 16.85 9.41 10.72
C ILE A 592 18.04 10.37 10.80
N THR A 593 19.22 9.90 10.40
CA THR A 593 20.40 10.71 10.13
C THR A 593 20.80 10.55 8.67
N GLU A 594 20.80 11.65 7.94
CA GLU A 594 21.13 11.65 6.51
C GLU A 594 22.61 11.46 6.28
N GLY A 595 22.95 10.60 5.34
CA GLY A 595 24.32 10.37 4.89
C GLY A 595 24.82 11.42 3.89
N VAL A 596 26.00 11.18 3.34
CA VAL A 596 26.63 12.04 2.30
C VAL A 596 26.26 11.51 0.92
N VAL A 597 25.88 12.42 0.00
CA VAL A 597 25.65 12.06 -1.40
C VAL A 597 26.98 11.83 -2.10
N ILE A 598 27.10 10.70 -2.77
CA ILE A 598 28.22 10.40 -3.67
C ILE A 598 27.75 10.17 -5.09
N SER A 599 28.65 10.30 -6.06
CA SER A 599 28.40 10.04 -7.48
C SER A 599 29.29 8.90 -7.96
N GLU A 600 28.78 8.08 -8.86
CA GLU A 600 29.59 7.08 -9.57
C GLU A 600 30.49 7.69 -10.64
#